data_e22979c3111b1a9dca2d64ec4b7a85fe
#
_entry.id   e22979c3111b1a9dca2d64ec4b7a85fe
#
_cell.length_a   1.000
_cell.length_b   1.000
_cell.length_c   1.000
_cell.angle_alpha   90.00
_cell.angle_beta   90.00
_cell.angle_gamma   90.00
#
_symmetry.space_group_name_H-M   'P 1'
#
loop_
_entity.id
_entity.type
_entity.pdbx_description
1 polymer ?
#
loop_
_entity_poly.entity_id
_entity_poly.type
_entity_poly.pdbx_seq_one_letter_code
_entity_poly.pdbx_strand_id
1 'polypeptide(L)'
;ADGDPLRQAWTYHPDWDLHASVPMLLRDLDGDGRNDLIWGKGHDIGLYWWQQLEPAPDGTTRWKEHLIDDRFSQPHALHWADLDGDGQDELLTGKRKWAHNGNDPGGDDPPVLYYYTWNPQALAFTRHEIDVGRVGTGLQIRTADMNRDGRIDIVVAGKSGTYLLTNEGRPE
;
A
#
# COMPACT_ATOMS: atom_id res chain seq x y z
N ALA A 1 -25.29 -12.40 -3.50
CA ALA A 1 -25.34 -13.29 -4.66
C ALA A 1 -25.60 -14.70 -4.15
N ASP A 2 -26.77 -15.29 -4.48
CA ASP A 2 -27.20 -16.61 -4.00
C ASP A 2 -26.70 -17.72 -4.92
N GLY A 3 -25.47 -17.71 -5.38
CA GLY A 3 -24.96 -18.70 -6.31
C GLY A 3 -23.56 -19.21 -5.97
N ASP A 4 -23.24 -20.41 -6.45
CA ASP A 4 -21.90 -20.97 -6.40
C ASP A 4 -20.95 -20.12 -7.26
N PRO A 5 -19.94 -19.43 -6.68
CA PRO A 5 -19.04 -18.53 -7.43
C PRO A 5 -18.21 -19.26 -8.49
N LEU A 6 -18.08 -20.59 -8.39
CA LEU A 6 -17.37 -21.41 -9.39
C LEU A 6 -18.23 -21.70 -10.62
N ARG A 7 -19.54 -21.44 -10.56
CA ARG A 7 -20.51 -21.71 -11.63
C ARG A 7 -21.17 -20.45 -12.19
N GLN A 8 -20.93 -19.30 -11.58
CA GLN A 8 -21.46 -18.00 -12.05
C GLN A 8 -20.52 -17.40 -13.09
N ALA A 9 -21.09 -16.76 -14.10
CA ALA A 9 -20.30 -15.92 -15.00
C ALA A 9 -19.81 -14.67 -14.29
N TRP A 10 -18.55 -14.32 -14.52
CA TRP A 10 -17.96 -13.08 -14.04
C TRP A 10 -18.23 -11.98 -15.06
N THR A 11 -18.62 -10.80 -14.60
CA THR A 11 -18.80 -9.63 -15.45
C THR A 11 -17.54 -8.78 -15.41
N TYR A 12 -16.98 -8.50 -16.57
CA TYR A 12 -15.87 -7.57 -16.71
C TYR A 12 -16.40 -6.14 -16.77
N HIS A 13 -15.90 -5.30 -15.86
CA HIS A 13 -16.20 -3.86 -15.81
C HIS A 13 -14.92 -3.08 -16.11
N PRO A 14 -14.76 -2.54 -17.34
CA PRO A 14 -13.58 -1.72 -17.69
C PRO A 14 -13.77 -0.29 -17.15
N ASP A 15 -13.91 -0.15 -15.84
CA ASP A 15 -14.30 1.12 -15.21
C ASP A 15 -13.14 2.10 -15.09
N TRP A 16 -11.91 1.69 -15.42
CA TRP A 16 -10.72 2.52 -15.24
C TRP A 16 -9.88 2.60 -16.49
N ASP A 17 -9.45 3.83 -16.81
CA ASP A 17 -8.32 4.05 -17.72
C ASP A 17 -7.03 3.86 -16.90
N LEU A 18 -6.46 2.66 -17.00
CA LEU A 18 -5.55 2.14 -16.01
C LEU A 18 -4.11 2.56 -16.27
N HIS A 19 -3.56 3.24 -15.32
CA HIS A 19 -2.11 3.23 -15.11
C HIS A 19 -1.67 1.83 -14.62
N ALA A 20 -0.53 1.35 -15.10
CA ALA A 20 0.06 0.10 -14.61
C ALA A 20 0.34 0.23 -13.11
N SER A 21 -0.46 -0.44 -12.31
CA SER A 21 -0.31 -0.44 -10.86
C SER A 21 0.07 -1.82 -10.35
N VAL A 22 0.87 -1.86 -9.34
CA VAL A 22 1.25 -3.04 -8.57
C VAL A 22 1.70 -2.51 -7.22
N PRO A 23 1.24 -3.00 -6.15
CA PRO A 23 0.09 -3.83 -5.82
C PRO A 23 -1.17 -3.02 -5.53
N MET A 24 -2.25 -3.70 -5.16
CA MET A 24 -3.48 -3.06 -4.68
C MET A 24 -3.89 -3.63 -3.33
N LEU A 25 -4.47 -2.79 -2.48
CA LEU A 25 -5.15 -3.17 -1.25
C LEU A 25 -6.58 -2.66 -1.27
N LEU A 26 -7.47 -3.42 -0.65
CA LEU A 26 -8.88 -3.07 -0.48
C LEU A 26 -9.16 -2.82 1.00
N ARG A 27 -9.83 -1.72 1.31
CA ARG A 27 -10.33 -1.41 2.65
C ARG A 27 -11.38 -0.31 2.56
N ASP A 28 -12.44 -0.39 3.34
CA ASP A 28 -13.36 0.72 3.60
C ASP A 28 -12.64 1.70 4.54
N LEU A 29 -12.10 2.80 3.98
CA LEU A 29 -11.29 3.77 4.71
C LEU A 29 -12.12 4.88 5.34
N ASP A 30 -13.21 5.28 4.70
CA ASP A 30 -14.06 6.37 5.18
C ASP A 30 -15.26 5.88 6.00
N GLY A 31 -15.44 4.55 6.12
CA GLY A 31 -16.47 3.93 6.95
C GLY A 31 -17.86 3.97 6.31
N ASP A 32 -17.96 4.11 5.00
CA ASP A 32 -19.23 4.21 4.28
C ASP A 32 -19.84 2.85 3.86
N GLY A 33 -19.13 1.75 4.15
CA GLY A 33 -19.51 0.38 3.85
C GLY A 33 -19.10 -0.11 2.46
N ARG A 34 -18.40 0.69 1.66
CA ARG A 34 -17.83 0.34 0.36
C ARG A 34 -16.31 0.18 0.48
N ASN A 35 -15.77 -0.81 -0.23
CA ASN A 35 -14.32 -0.97 -0.26
C ASN A 35 -13.68 0.04 -1.20
N ASP A 36 -12.71 0.76 -0.69
CA ASP A 36 -11.81 1.62 -1.45
C ASP A 36 -10.60 0.84 -1.98
N LEU A 37 -9.86 1.47 -2.91
CA LEU A 37 -8.62 0.94 -3.45
C LEU A 37 -7.44 1.79 -2.99
N ILE A 38 -6.41 1.15 -2.42
CA ILE A 38 -5.08 1.76 -2.31
C ILE A 38 -4.19 1.12 -3.34
N TRP A 39 -3.50 1.93 -4.10
CA TRP A 39 -2.63 1.45 -5.16
C TRP A 39 -1.39 2.34 -5.36
N GLY A 40 -0.33 1.75 -5.84
CA GLY A 40 0.92 2.44 -6.15
C GLY A 40 1.28 2.34 -7.62
N LYS A 41 1.86 3.39 -8.18
CA LYS A 41 2.48 3.34 -9.51
C LYS A 41 3.79 2.57 -9.45
N GLY A 42 3.73 1.25 -9.60
CA GLY A 42 4.88 0.36 -9.46
C GLY A 42 6.06 0.66 -10.39
N HIS A 43 5.84 1.44 -11.46
CA HIS A 43 6.84 1.84 -12.47
C HIS A 43 6.95 3.35 -12.64
N ASP A 44 6.36 4.12 -11.74
CA ASP A 44 6.32 5.57 -11.81
C ASP A 44 6.28 6.14 -10.39
N ILE A 45 6.03 7.44 -10.26
CA ILE A 45 5.91 8.16 -8.99
C ILE A 45 4.44 8.21 -8.56
N GLY A 46 4.17 7.87 -7.30
CA GLY A 46 2.88 8.11 -6.66
C GLY A 46 2.23 6.90 -6.01
N LEU A 47 1.64 7.18 -4.88
CA LEU A 47 0.79 6.32 -4.08
C LEU A 47 -0.57 6.99 -3.95
N TYR A 48 -1.65 6.26 -4.19
CA TYR A 48 -3.00 6.81 -4.30
C TYR A 48 -4.01 6.01 -3.51
N TRP A 49 -5.08 6.68 -3.10
CA TRP A 49 -6.32 6.13 -2.61
C TRP A 49 -7.46 6.49 -3.56
N TRP A 50 -8.18 5.49 -4.04
CA TRP A 50 -9.40 5.66 -4.81
C TRP A 50 -10.60 5.34 -3.93
N GLN A 51 -11.27 6.40 -3.50
CA GLN A 51 -12.49 6.35 -2.71
C GLN A 51 -13.64 5.89 -3.60
N GLN A 52 -14.30 4.80 -3.22
CA GLN A 52 -15.50 4.35 -3.92
C GLN A 52 -16.69 5.19 -3.48
N LEU A 53 -17.28 5.92 -4.41
CA LEU A 53 -18.46 6.75 -4.16
C LEU A 53 -19.75 5.97 -4.38
N GLU A 54 -20.88 6.57 -3.94
CA GLU A 54 -22.20 6.07 -4.29
C GLU A 54 -22.31 5.87 -5.79
N PRO A 55 -22.82 4.71 -6.28
CA PRO A 55 -22.97 4.46 -7.70
C PRO A 55 -23.82 5.53 -8.39
N ALA A 56 -23.60 5.74 -9.68
CA ALA A 56 -24.45 6.56 -10.51
C ALA A 56 -25.87 5.94 -10.63
N PRO A 57 -26.89 6.73 -11.02
CA PRO A 57 -28.25 6.21 -11.14
C PRO A 57 -28.42 5.03 -12.11
N ASP A 58 -27.51 4.86 -13.05
CA ASP A 58 -27.44 3.73 -13.98
C ASP A 58 -26.68 2.51 -13.41
N GLY A 59 -26.23 2.58 -12.16
CA GLY A 59 -25.46 1.53 -11.49
C GLY A 59 -23.95 1.56 -11.76
N THR A 60 -23.44 2.53 -12.52
CA THR A 60 -22.01 2.68 -12.79
C THR A 60 -21.26 3.01 -11.52
N THR A 61 -20.20 2.28 -11.22
CA THR A 61 -19.31 2.54 -10.10
C THR A 61 -18.60 3.89 -10.29
N ARG A 62 -18.48 4.67 -9.22
CA ARG A 62 -17.83 5.97 -9.23
C ARG A 62 -16.69 6.00 -8.26
N TRP A 63 -15.60 6.66 -8.65
CA TRP A 63 -14.37 6.77 -7.86
C TRP A 63 -13.92 8.21 -7.76
N LYS A 64 -13.29 8.52 -6.63
CA LYS A 64 -12.58 9.79 -6.43
C LYS A 64 -11.14 9.47 -6.07
N GLU A 65 -10.21 9.98 -6.88
CA GLU A 65 -8.79 9.82 -6.63
C GLU A 65 -8.30 10.81 -5.59
N HIS A 66 -7.50 10.32 -4.63
CA HIS A 66 -6.76 11.10 -3.66
C HIS A 66 -5.29 10.71 -3.75
N LEU A 67 -4.42 11.70 -3.84
CA LEU A 67 -2.98 11.50 -3.73
C LEU A 67 -2.61 11.27 -2.27
N ILE A 68 -1.91 10.16 -1.99
CA ILE A 68 -1.33 9.88 -0.68
C ILE A 68 0.09 10.45 -0.61
N ASP A 69 0.95 10.09 -1.57
CA ASP A 69 2.35 10.53 -1.60
C ASP A 69 2.91 10.46 -3.02
N ASP A 70 3.60 11.53 -3.47
CA ASP A 70 4.30 11.62 -4.75
C ASP A 70 5.81 11.91 -4.60
N ARG A 71 6.35 11.74 -3.38
CA ARG A 71 7.74 12.06 -3.05
C ARG A 71 8.70 10.89 -3.20
N PHE A 72 8.22 9.73 -3.66
CA PHE A 72 9.04 8.57 -4.00
C PHE A 72 8.42 7.82 -5.17
N SER A 73 9.24 7.03 -5.83
CA SER A 73 8.83 6.26 -7.00
C SER A 73 8.69 4.77 -6.69
N GLN A 74 8.06 4.06 -7.60
CA GLN A 74 8.03 2.59 -7.63
C GLN A 74 7.53 1.95 -6.31
N PRO A 75 6.39 2.39 -5.74
CA PRO A 75 5.74 1.70 -4.63
C PRO A 75 5.26 0.32 -5.10
N HIS A 76 6.09 -0.71 -4.89
CA HIS A 76 5.91 -2.02 -5.50
C HIS A 76 5.39 -3.09 -4.53
N ALA A 77 5.25 -2.76 -3.26
CA ALA A 77 4.63 -3.57 -2.23
C ALA A 77 3.77 -2.70 -1.32
N LEU A 78 2.59 -3.17 -0.97
CA LEU A 78 1.69 -2.57 0.01
C LEU A 78 1.29 -3.63 1.03
N HIS A 79 1.19 -3.23 2.28
CA HIS A 79 0.79 -4.14 3.36
C HIS A 79 0.14 -3.37 4.50
N TRP A 80 -0.87 -3.97 5.14
CA TRP A 80 -1.46 -3.46 6.36
C TRP A 80 -0.93 -4.21 7.56
N ALA A 81 -0.55 -3.50 8.61
CA ALA A 81 -0.19 -4.09 9.90
C ALA A 81 -0.35 -3.07 11.02
N ASP A 82 -0.86 -3.51 12.16
CA ASP A 82 -0.90 -2.76 13.41
C ASP A 82 0.50 -2.77 14.03
N LEU A 83 1.29 -1.72 13.73
CA LEU A 83 2.70 -1.65 14.12
C LEU A 83 2.91 -1.16 15.55
N ASP A 84 1.97 -0.39 16.09
CA ASP A 84 2.10 0.19 17.42
C ASP A 84 1.16 -0.43 18.47
N GLY A 85 0.31 -1.38 18.05
CA GLY A 85 -0.56 -2.15 18.93
C GLY A 85 -1.81 -1.38 19.37
N ASP A 86 -2.22 -0.34 18.64
CA ASP A 86 -3.39 0.48 18.97
C ASP A 86 -4.71 -0.08 18.43
N GLY A 87 -4.65 -1.15 17.64
CA GLY A 87 -5.78 -1.82 17.01
C GLY A 87 -6.18 -1.24 15.65
N GLN A 88 -5.43 -0.28 15.13
CA GLN A 88 -5.57 0.24 13.77
C GLN A 88 -4.31 -0.14 12.98
N ASP A 89 -4.51 -0.60 11.74
CA ASP A 89 -3.36 -0.94 10.89
C ASP A 89 -2.77 0.30 10.22
N GLU A 90 -1.45 0.36 10.19
CA GLU A 90 -0.69 1.26 9.34
C GLU A 90 -0.51 0.69 7.94
N LEU A 91 -0.48 1.58 6.94
CA LEU A 91 -0.13 1.22 5.56
C LEU A 91 1.39 1.23 5.39
N LEU A 92 1.98 0.05 5.15
CA LEU A 92 3.40 -0.08 4.84
C LEU A 92 3.61 -0.11 3.32
N THR A 93 4.65 0.59 2.87
CA THR A 93 5.13 0.56 1.49
C THR A 93 6.58 1.01 1.39
N GLY A 94 7.14 0.89 0.20
CA GLY A 94 8.49 1.38 -0.05
C GLY A 94 8.86 1.31 -1.52
N LYS A 95 9.97 1.96 -1.84
CA LYS A 95 10.56 1.96 -3.19
C LYS A 95 11.43 0.72 -3.38
N ARG A 96 11.25 0.02 -4.50
CA ARG A 96 12.19 -1.03 -4.88
C ARG A 96 13.50 -0.44 -5.42
N LYS A 97 14.60 -1.13 -5.15
CA LYS A 97 15.90 -0.69 -5.64
C LYS A 97 16.06 -0.98 -7.13
N TRP A 98 16.43 0.06 -7.90
CA TRP A 98 16.97 0.00 -9.26
C TRP A 98 16.23 -1.00 -10.17
N ALA A 99 14.95 -0.75 -10.38
CA ALA A 99 14.12 -1.54 -11.26
C ALA A 99 14.33 -1.13 -12.73
N HIS A 100 14.09 -2.06 -13.64
CA HIS A 100 14.15 -1.86 -15.08
C HIS A 100 15.43 -1.15 -15.55
N ASN A 101 16.58 -1.51 -14.95
CA ASN A 101 17.88 -0.91 -15.25
C ASN A 101 17.94 0.62 -14.99
N GLY A 102 17.15 1.12 -14.01
CA GLY A 102 17.09 2.54 -13.70
C GLY A 102 16.28 3.39 -14.69
N ASN A 103 15.58 2.77 -15.64
CA ASN A 103 14.86 3.52 -16.69
C ASN A 103 13.50 4.08 -16.22
N ASP A 104 12.95 3.57 -15.13
CA ASP A 104 11.70 4.10 -14.60
C ASP A 104 11.94 5.48 -13.93
N PRO A 105 10.94 6.38 -13.89
CA PRO A 105 11.03 7.62 -13.14
C PRO A 105 11.51 7.39 -11.70
N GLY A 106 12.53 8.16 -11.27
CA GLY A 106 13.16 7.98 -9.97
C GLY A 106 13.88 6.64 -9.77
N GLY A 107 14.24 5.93 -10.85
CA GLY A 107 14.88 4.61 -10.79
C GLY A 107 16.18 4.60 -9.99
N ASP A 108 16.97 5.66 -10.07
CA ASP A 108 18.25 5.83 -9.38
C ASP A 108 18.11 6.40 -7.96
N ASP A 109 16.91 6.84 -7.56
CA ASP A 109 16.69 7.36 -6.20
C ASP A 109 16.93 6.26 -5.16
N PRO A 110 17.35 6.63 -3.94
CA PRO A 110 17.55 5.68 -2.86
C PRO A 110 16.30 4.83 -2.58
N PRO A 111 16.45 3.55 -2.22
CA PRO A 111 15.34 2.76 -1.73
C PRO A 111 14.82 3.35 -0.44
N VAL A 112 13.52 3.20 -0.20
CA VAL A 112 12.87 3.68 1.03
C VAL A 112 11.89 2.63 1.54
N LEU A 113 11.69 2.64 2.85
CA LEU A 113 10.63 1.91 3.54
C LEU A 113 9.90 2.88 4.47
N TYR A 114 8.60 3.03 4.25
CA TYR A 114 7.73 3.94 4.98
C TYR A 114 6.53 3.21 5.54
N TYR A 115 5.94 3.78 6.60
CA TYR A 115 4.56 3.49 6.96
C TYR A 115 3.74 4.77 7.04
N TYR A 116 2.42 4.62 6.99
CA TYR A 116 1.47 5.74 7.01
C TYR A 116 0.38 5.44 8.03
N THR A 117 0.16 6.38 8.94
CA THR A 117 -1.01 6.39 9.81
C THR A 117 -2.19 7.01 9.09
N TRP A 118 -3.39 6.47 9.30
CA TRP A 118 -4.63 6.99 8.74
C TRP A 118 -5.37 7.87 9.74
N ASN A 119 -5.83 9.04 9.30
CA ASN A 119 -6.71 9.91 10.07
C ASN A 119 -8.09 9.95 9.41
N PRO A 120 -9.11 9.25 9.95
CA PRO A 120 -10.44 9.18 9.36
C PRO A 120 -11.20 10.51 9.39
N GLN A 121 -10.90 11.42 10.33
CA GLN A 121 -11.56 12.73 10.41
C GLN A 121 -11.02 13.68 9.33
N ALA A 122 -9.74 13.60 9.04
CA ALA A 122 -9.09 14.40 8.00
C ALA A 122 -9.14 13.76 6.62
N LEU A 123 -9.51 12.48 6.53
CA LEU A 123 -9.41 11.64 5.34
C LEU A 123 -8.00 11.75 4.70
N ALA A 124 -6.98 11.55 5.52
CA ALA A 124 -5.59 11.77 5.14
C ALA A 124 -4.62 10.80 5.78
N PHE A 125 -3.57 10.48 5.04
CA PHE A 125 -2.43 9.71 5.51
C PHE A 125 -1.29 10.61 5.97
N THR A 126 -0.61 10.19 7.06
CA THR A 126 0.63 10.82 7.53
C THR A 126 1.79 9.85 7.36
N ARG A 127 2.82 10.26 6.61
CA ARG A 127 4.02 9.44 6.37
C ARG A 127 4.96 9.44 7.56
N HIS A 128 5.52 8.27 7.84
CA HIS A 128 6.60 8.03 8.79
C HIS A 128 7.72 7.22 8.11
N GLU A 129 8.96 7.53 8.45
CA GLU A 129 10.13 6.87 7.87
C GLU A 129 10.61 5.72 8.76
N ILE A 130 10.82 4.54 8.15
CA ILE A 130 11.46 3.41 8.78
C ILE A 130 12.92 3.33 8.33
N ASP A 131 13.16 3.40 7.02
CA ASP A 131 14.51 3.39 6.44
C ASP A 131 14.57 4.19 5.13
N VAL A 132 15.68 4.90 4.96
CA VAL A 132 16.02 5.60 3.72
C VAL A 132 17.44 5.26 3.32
N GLY A 133 17.61 4.73 2.12
CA GLY A 133 18.90 4.47 1.49
C GLY A 133 19.42 3.04 1.60
N ARG A 134 18.86 2.18 2.45
CA ARG A 134 19.36 0.81 2.65
C ARG A 134 18.34 -0.25 2.24
N VAL A 135 17.13 -0.16 2.77
CA VAL A 135 16.09 -1.17 2.64
C VAL A 135 15.17 -0.83 1.48
N GLY A 136 15.18 -1.69 0.46
CA GLY A 136 14.25 -1.60 -0.66
C GLY A 136 13.22 -2.72 -0.61
N THR A 137 11.97 -2.38 -0.91
CA THR A 137 10.91 -3.38 -1.04
C THR A 137 11.01 -4.11 -2.38
N GLY A 138 10.73 -5.41 -2.37
CA GLY A 138 10.49 -6.18 -3.60
C GLY A 138 9.00 -6.20 -3.95
N LEU A 139 8.43 -7.41 -4.03
CA LEU A 139 7.01 -7.60 -4.34
C LEU A 139 6.15 -7.76 -3.09
N GLN A 140 6.76 -7.98 -1.93
CA GLN A 140 6.04 -8.31 -0.71
C GLN A 140 6.71 -7.71 0.51
N ILE A 141 5.87 -7.29 1.46
CA ILE A 141 6.20 -7.02 2.85
C ILE A 141 5.47 -8.06 3.69
N ARG A 142 6.11 -8.57 4.72
CA ARG A 142 5.51 -9.47 5.70
C ARG A 142 5.79 -8.97 7.09
N THR A 143 4.84 -9.19 7.99
CA THR A 143 4.92 -8.74 9.37
C THR A 143 4.56 -9.88 10.31
N ALA A 144 5.28 -9.98 11.40
CA ALA A 144 5.03 -10.90 12.50
C ALA A 144 5.88 -10.48 13.70
N ASP A 145 5.48 -10.86 14.91
CA ASP A 145 6.35 -10.82 16.09
C ASP A 145 7.41 -11.94 15.96
N MET A 146 8.61 -11.58 15.49
CA MET A 146 9.68 -12.53 15.19
C MET A 146 10.53 -12.90 16.40
N ASN A 147 10.61 -12.03 17.39
CA ASN A 147 11.43 -12.19 18.59
C ASN A 147 10.61 -12.53 19.85
N ARG A 148 9.27 -12.53 19.78
CA ARG A 148 8.30 -12.79 20.84
C ARG A 148 8.30 -11.73 21.94
N ASP A 149 8.47 -10.47 21.56
CA ASP A 149 8.41 -9.34 22.48
C ASP A 149 7.04 -8.63 22.48
N GLY A 150 6.09 -9.15 21.71
CA GLY A 150 4.72 -8.64 21.61
C GLY A 150 4.56 -7.50 20.60
N ARG A 151 5.62 -7.09 19.89
CA ARG A 151 5.59 -6.07 18.85
C ARG A 151 5.71 -6.71 17.48
N ILE A 152 5.13 -6.06 16.50
CA ILE A 152 5.16 -6.54 15.12
C ILE A 152 6.43 -6.06 14.43
N ASP A 153 7.24 -7.01 13.95
CA ASP A 153 8.44 -6.80 13.15
C ASP A 153 8.11 -6.82 11.65
N ILE A 154 9.03 -6.32 10.83
CA ILE A 154 8.87 -6.23 9.38
C ILE A 154 9.93 -7.08 8.68
N VAL A 155 9.50 -7.92 7.74
CA VAL A 155 10.38 -8.67 6.85
C VAL A 155 10.15 -8.22 5.40
N VAL A 156 11.21 -7.80 4.74
CA VAL A 156 11.20 -7.41 3.33
C VAL A 156 12.32 -8.08 2.57
N ALA A 157 12.08 -8.34 1.28
CA ALA A 157 13.10 -8.84 0.38
C ALA A 157 13.00 -8.12 -0.97
N GLY A 158 14.14 -7.80 -1.55
CA GLY A 158 14.22 -7.11 -2.83
C GLY A 158 15.64 -7.20 -3.42
N LYS A 159 15.91 -6.41 -4.44
CA LYS A 159 17.26 -6.37 -5.06
C LYS A 159 18.34 -5.85 -4.11
N SER A 160 17.97 -5.09 -3.06
CA SER A 160 18.91 -4.61 -2.04
C SER A 160 19.32 -5.70 -1.04
N GLY A 161 18.55 -6.77 -0.92
CA GLY A 161 18.77 -7.86 0.03
C GLY A 161 17.49 -8.33 0.68
N THR A 162 17.63 -9.19 1.70
CA THR A 162 16.55 -9.61 2.62
C THR A 162 16.84 -9.02 3.99
N TYR A 163 15.84 -8.39 4.57
CA TYR A 163 15.96 -7.65 5.83
C TYR A 163 14.89 -8.08 6.82
N LEU A 164 15.29 -8.21 8.07
CA LEU A 164 14.41 -8.22 9.23
C LEU A 164 14.64 -6.89 9.96
N LEU A 165 13.57 -6.15 10.17
CA LEU A 165 13.57 -4.93 10.97
C LEU A 165 12.77 -5.21 12.23
N THR A 166 13.44 -5.20 13.38
CA THR A 166 12.81 -5.38 14.68
C THR A 166 12.21 -4.08 15.18
N ASN A 167 10.99 -4.17 15.69
CA ASN A 167 10.29 -3.03 16.27
C ASN A 167 10.70 -2.83 17.73
N GLU A 168 11.59 -1.90 17.99
CA GLU A 168 12.10 -1.60 19.34
C GLU A 168 11.10 -0.79 20.21
N GLY A 169 9.92 -0.47 19.64
CA GLY A 169 8.93 0.38 20.30
C GLY A 169 9.31 1.86 20.26
N ARG A 170 8.56 2.67 21.01
CA ARG A 170 8.87 4.11 21.12
C ARG A 170 10.06 4.29 22.07
N PRO A 171 11.05 5.14 21.74
CA PRO A 171 12.06 5.52 22.73
C PRO A 171 11.37 6.19 23.93
N GLU A 172 11.82 5.83 25.13
CA GLU A 172 11.35 6.46 26.38
C GLU A 172 11.73 7.95 26.44
#